data_95d8c2852086852c7183cb6fec8ae508
#
_entry.id   95d8c2852086852c7183cb6fec8ae508
#
_cell.length_a   1.000
_cell.length_b   1.000
_cell.length_c   1.000
_cell.angle_alpha   90.00
_cell.angle_beta   90.00
_cell.angle_gamma   90.00
#
_symmetry.space_group_name_H-M   'P 1'
#
loop_
_entity.id
_entity.type
_entity.pdbx_description
1 polymer ?
#
loop_
_entity_poly.entity_id
_entity_poly.type
_entity_poly.pdbx_seq_one_letter_code
_entity_poly.pdbx_strand_id
1 'polypeptide(L)'
;MLSTTVHEIDIDALDALIARLNEAKEFNFTLNKEDIELLLCALATLSTLQSSLASNDITLHKMRKLLGIVASSEKLAKLIGDNAQFDADDRRDENKTRKKPADKNETPACRVEPTVVHHPLVDNKKGERCSCCLKGTLTKQAPTELLRITGHGPYSAVNNVQARSRCNACGEYFKAPLPAEVIADGGENQKYGYTARALMALNKYYMGAPFFRQQSLQTILGRPISASTVFDQCELVANDAQPAFNELVKIAANAVHFRIDDTPHRILDQTEKTIPNRRTQQPQKRTGTYASGMIATLDNGRDIVLFQTNIGHAGEFIDHVLTKRDLALPPPILMSDALSSNLPSQVVVISSLCNSHARRQYVDVIGSFREQVSFVLKLYKEIWSNDDLTQTQRLSPAQRLAYHREHSLPTMQRIRAWGETQLEEKRVEANSGLGQAIRYLSKHFDRLTRFCTVEGAKLDNNKMEAQLKLIVRGRKNFSFYKTQIGADIADILTSIIATCAGAQVNPFEYLTALQRNRDRVKADPGNWLPWNYQLNG
;
A
#
# COMPACT_ATOMS: atom_id res chain seq x y z
N MET A 1 -4.95 20.84 -39.51
CA MET A 1 -4.63 19.99 -38.36
C MET A 1 -5.06 20.74 -37.11
N LEU A 2 -6.24 20.45 -36.57
CA LEU A 2 -6.74 21.06 -35.35
C LEU A 2 -5.99 20.42 -34.17
N SER A 3 -5.41 21.26 -33.32
CA SER A 3 -4.71 20.87 -32.11
C SER A 3 -5.61 20.00 -31.23
N THR A 4 -5.17 18.79 -30.89
CA THR A 4 -5.88 17.82 -30.03
C THR A 4 -5.70 18.15 -28.53
N THR A 5 -5.96 19.36 -28.11
CA THR A 5 -5.96 19.74 -26.70
C THR A 5 -7.38 19.68 -26.15
N VAL A 6 -7.60 18.81 -25.16
CA VAL A 6 -8.81 18.84 -24.32
C VAL A 6 -8.70 20.10 -23.46
N HIS A 7 -9.59 21.07 -23.69
CA HIS A 7 -9.67 22.27 -22.87
C HIS A 7 -10.56 22.01 -21.66
N GLU A 8 -10.06 22.37 -20.47
CA GLU A 8 -10.85 22.36 -19.25
C GLU A 8 -11.85 23.52 -19.33
N ILE A 9 -13.13 23.20 -19.45
CA ILE A 9 -14.22 24.21 -19.53
C ILE A 9 -14.90 24.21 -18.16
N ASP A 10 -14.99 25.38 -17.55
CA ASP A 10 -15.73 25.58 -16.30
C ASP A 10 -17.22 25.26 -16.51
N ILE A 11 -17.81 24.47 -15.61
CA ILE A 11 -19.20 24.02 -15.70
C ILE A 11 -20.16 25.20 -15.61
N ASP A 12 -19.87 26.20 -14.77
CA ASP A 12 -20.68 27.39 -14.61
C ASP A 12 -20.67 28.24 -15.89
N ALA A 13 -19.52 28.31 -16.58
CA ALA A 13 -19.40 28.98 -17.89
C ALA A 13 -20.19 28.24 -18.99
N LEU A 14 -20.23 26.89 -18.94
CA LEU A 14 -20.99 26.08 -19.88
C LEU A 14 -22.50 26.22 -19.65
N ASP A 15 -22.95 26.21 -18.42
CA ASP A 15 -24.37 26.41 -18.07
C ASP A 15 -24.86 27.83 -18.47
N ALA A 16 -24.01 28.84 -18.26
CA ALA A 16 -24.29 30.20 -18.71
C ALA A 16 -24.35 30.29 -20.27
N LEU A 17 -23.48 29.57 -20.98
CA LEU A 17 -23.53 29.49 -22.43
C LEU A 17 -24.81 28.82 -22.92
N ILE A 18 -25.22 27.69 -22.28
CA ILE A 18 -26.48 26.99 -22.61
C ILE A 18 -27.70 27.90 -22.43
N ALA A 19 -27.73 28.73 -21.37
CA ALA A 19 -28.79 29.69 -21.14
C ALA A 19 -28.86 30.73 -22.28
N ARG A 20 -27.71 31.35 -22.65
CA ARG A 20 -27.64 32.31 -23.77
C ARG A 20 -27.96 31.69 -25.14
N LEU A 21 -27.59 30.41 -25.37
CA LEU A 21 -27.96 29.71 -26.58
C LEU A 21 -29.47 29.46 -26.67
N ASN A 22 -30.14 29.16 -25.56
CA ASN A 22 -31.61 29.05 -25.52
C ASN A 22 -32.30 30.39 -25.77
N GLU A 23 -31.82 31.45 -25.18
CA GLU A 23 -32.31 32.81 -25.44
C GLU A 23 -32.09 33.22 -26.90
N ALA A 24 -30.91 32.98 -27.47
CA ALA A 24 -30.63 33.23 -28.88
C ALA A 24 -31.55 32.47 -29.82
N LYS A 25 -31.89 31.24 -29.48
CA LYS A 25 -32.82 30.40 -30.21
C LYS A 25 -34.27 30.91 -30.13
N GLU A 26 -34.68 31.42 -28.97
CA GLU A 26 -36.04 31.87 -28.71
C GLU A 26 -36.31 33.27 -29.30
N PHE A 27 -35.33 34.18 -29.21
CA PHE A 27 -35.46 35.55 -29.64
C PHE A 27 -34.75 35.88 -30.97
N ASN A 28 -34.15 34.88 -31.64
CA ASN A 28 -33.53 34.93 -32.96
C ASN A 28 -32.43 36.00 -33.12
N PHE A 29 -31.56 36.17 -32.12
CA PHE A 29 -30.41 37.07 -32.20
C PHE A 29 -29.08 36.31 -32.38
N THR A 30 -28.06 37.02 -32.87
CA THR A 30 -26.74 36.43 -33.17
C THR A 30 -25.90 36.32 -31.87
N LEU A 31 -25.22 35.16 -31.72
CA LEU A 31 -24.27 34.93 -30.63
C LEU A 31 -23.05 35.86 -30.76
N ASN A 32 -22.49 36.27 -29.66
CA ASN A 32 -21.24 37.01 -29.63
C ASN A 32 -20.04 36.07 -29.97
N LYS A 33 -18.89 36.67 -30.28
CA LYS A 33 -17.69 35.92 -30.70
C LYS A 33 -17.17 35.00 -29.61
N GLU A 34 -17.26 35.41 -28.35
CA GLU A 34 -16.80 34.66 -27.18
C GLU A 34 -17.64 33.41 -26.95
N ASP A 35 -18.96 33.50 -27.09
CA ASP A 35 -19.89 32.37 -27.00
C ASP A 35 -19.68 31.36 -28.14
N ILE A 36 -19.36 31.86 -29.35
CA ILE A 36 -19.03 30.98 -30.49
C ILE A 36 -17.71 30.23 -30.24
N GLU A 37 -16.69 30.91 -29.72
CA GLU A 37 -15.39 30.30 -29.39
C GLU A 37 -15.55 29.24 -28.29
N LEU A 38 -16.32 29.52 -27.25
CA LEU A 38 -16.60 28.56 -26.16
C LEU A 38 -17.40 27.34 -26.65
N LEU A 39 -18.38 27.57 -27.52
CA LEU A 39 -19.16 26.50 -28.15
C LEU A 39 -18.28 25.60 -29.02
N LEU A 40 -17.41 26.17 -29.83
CA LEU A 40 -16.46 25.42 -30.66
C LEU A 40 -15.50 24.59 -29.81
N CYS A 41 -15.03 25.14 -28.71
CA CYS A 41 -14.19 24.45 -27.74
C CYS A 41 -14.92 23.25 -27.10
N ALA A 42 -16.17 23.43 -26.69
CA ALA A 42 -17.02 22.36 -26.13
C ALA A 42 -17.28 21.25 -27.15
N LEU A 43 -17.59 21.59 -28.41
CA LEU A 43 -17.80 20.63 -29.49
C LEU A 43 -16.54 19.87 -29.87
N ALA A 44 -15.37 20.52 -29.89
CA ALA A 44 -14.07 19.87 -30.14
C ALA A 44 -13.73 18.88 -29.02
N THR A 45 -13.97 19.25 -27.77
CA THR A 45 -13.79 18.39 -26.60
C THR A 45 -14.72 17.17 -26.69
N LEU A 46 -16.00 17.35 -27.01
CA LEU A 46 -16.97 16.28 -27.18
C LEU A 46 -16.57 15.30 -28.30
N SER A 47 -16.12 15.82 -29.46
CA SER A 47 -15.64 15.02 -30.59
C SER A 47 -14.42 14.17 -30.20
N THR A 48 -13.47 14.77 -29.46
CA THR A 48 -12.28 14.05 -28.96
C THR A 48 -12.67 12.95 -27.98
N LEU A 49 -13.61 13.20 -27.08
CA LEU A 49 -14.14 12.21 -26.15
C LEU A 49 -14.89 11.08 -26.85
N GLN A 50 -15.69 11.37 -27.87
CA GLN A 50 -16.38 10.36 -28.68
C GLN A 50 -15.38 9.47 -29.44
N SER A 51 -14.36 10.05 -30.05
CA SER A 51 -13.29 9.30 -30.71
C SER A 51 -12.54 8.38 -29.76
N SER A 52 -12.23 8.86 -28.57
CA SER A 52 -11.54 8.09 -27.52
C SER A 52 -12.42 6.96 -26.94
N LEU A 53 -13.73 7.13 -26.90
CA LEU A 53 -14.69 6.08 -26.55
C LEU A 53 -14.81 5.00 -27.64
N ALA A 54 -14.83 5.42 -28.89
CA ALA A 54 -14.92 4.51 -30.04
C ALA A 54 -13.68 3.62 -30.18
N SER A 55 -12.49 4.11 -29.75
CA SER A 55 -11.25 3.35 -29.76
C SER A 55 -11.07 2.44 -28.53
N ASN A 56 -12.02 2.38 -27.60
CA ASN A 56 -11.91 1.67 -26.32
C ASN A 56 -10.71 2.09 -25.42
N ASP A 57 -10.05 3.19 -25.73
CA ASP A 57 -8.88 3.66 -24.98
C ASP A 57 -9.23 4.30 -23.65
N ILE A 58 -10.48 4.72 -23.47
CA ILE A 58 -10.96 5.35 -22.24
C ILE A 58 -12.19 4.64 -21.71
N THR A 59 -12.11 4.10 -20.50
CA THR A 59 -13.28 3.61 -19.76
C THR A 59 -14.15 4.78 -19.26
N LEU A 60 -15.45 4.56 -19.12
CA LEU A 60 -16.41 5.53 -18.55
C LEU A 60 -15.92 6.14 -17.21
N HIS A 61 -15.20 5.36 -16.42
CA HIS A 61 -14.59 5.81 -15.17
C HIS A 61 -13.42 6.79 -15.38
N LYS A 62 -12.54 6.53 -16.35
CA LYS A 62 -11.47 7.45 -16.74
C LYS A 62 -12.02 8.77 -17.29
N MET A 63 -13.10 8.69 -18.06
CA MET A 63 -13.77 9.84 -18.65
C MET A 63 -14.41 10.75 -17.58
N ARG A 64 -15.09 10.16 -16.59
CA ARG A 64 -15.65 10.91 -15.45
C ARG A 64 -14.57 11.57 -14.60
N LYS A 65 -13.40 10.94 -14.46
CA LYS A 65 -12.24 11.49 -13.75
C LYS A 65 -11.61 12.66 -14.51
N LEU A 66 -11.55 12.60 -15.85
CA LEU A 66 -11.06 13.68 -16.70
C LEU A 66 -12.01 14.88 -16.70
N LEU A 67 -13.31 14.65 -16.58
CA LEU A 67 -14.34 15.70 -16.49
C LEU A 67 -14.52 16.28 -15.07
N GLY A 68 -13.68 15.89 -14.09
CA GLY A 68 -13.79 16.37 -12.71
C GLY A 68 -15.03 15.85 -11.95
N ILE A 69 -15.86 15.00 -12.56
CA ILE A 69 -17.13 14.51 -11.98
C ILE A 69 -16.91 13.47 -10.87
N VAL A 70 -15.72 12.85 -10.82
CA VAL A 70 -15.35 11.91 -9.76
C VAL A 70 -14.18 12.47 -8.98
N ALA A 71 -14.43 12.88 -7.75
CA ALA A 71 -13.38 13.33 -6.84
C ALA A 71 -12.38 12.20 -6.57
N SER A 72 -11.09 12.54 -6.51
CA SER A 72 -9.99 11.60 -6.22
C SER A 72 -10.02 11.05 -4.78
N SER A 73 -10.82 11.63 -3.89
CA SER A 73 -11.06 11.15 -2.53
C SER A 73 -12.54 10.83 -2.35
N GLU A 74 -12.84 9.63 -1.87
CA GLU A 74 -14.20 9.12 -1.64
C GLU A 74 -14.87 9.73 -0.38
N LYS A 75 -14.61 10.99 -0.05
CA LYS A 75 -15.27 11.66 1.07
C LYS A 75 -16.72 11.94 0.71
N LEU A 76 -17.65 11.52 1.56
CA LEU A 76 -19.10 11.63 1.34
C LEU A 76 -19.55 13.06 1.01
N ALA A 77 -19.00 14.07 1.69
CA ALA A 77 -19.30 15.49 1.44
C ALA A 77 -18.99 15.92 0.00
N LYS A 78 -17.88 15.41 -0.60
CA LYS A 78 -17.53 15.70 -2.00
C LYS A 78 -18.38 14.95 -3.02
N LEU A 79 -18.98 13.82 -2.64
CA LEU A 79 -19.82 13.01 -3.54
C LEU A 79 -21.26 13.53 -3.61
N ILE A 80 -21.77 14.13 -2.51
CA ILE A 80 -23.17 14.57 -2.39
C ILE A 80 -23.33 16.08 -2.72
N GLY A 81 -22.25 16.88 -2.65
CA GLY A 81 -22.25 18.33 -2.84
C GLY A 81 -22.75 19.10 -1.61
N ASP A 82 -22.34 20.38 -1.49
CA ASP A 82 -22.52 21.22 -0.28
C ASP A 82 -23.97 21.64 0.05
N ASN A 83 -24.96 21.27 -0.75
CA ASN A 83 -26.36 21.72 -0.59
C ASN A 83 -27.25 20.82 0.33
N ALA A 84 -26.69 19.81 0.98
CA ALA A 84 -27.38 19.18 2.08
C ALA A 84 -27.06 19.96 3.36
N GLN A 85 -28.05 20.66 3.92
CA GLN A 85 -27.99 21.19 5.28
C GLN A 85 -27.67 20.03 6.24
N PHE A 86 -26.38 19.82 6.48
CA PHE A 86 -25.90 19.03 7.59
C PHE A 86 -25.61 19.97 8.74
N ASP A 87 -26.08 19.58 9.92
CA ASP A 87 -26.00 20.33 11.15
C ASP A 87 -24.62 20.98 11.38
N ALA A 88 -24.66 22.18 11.94
CA ALA A 88 -23.52 23.08 12.17
C ALA A 88 -22.38 22.51 13.04
N ASP A 89 -22.50 21.27 13.51
CA ASP A 89 -21.48 20.58 14.32
C ASP A 89 -20.32 19.98 13.51
N ASP A 90 -20.52 19.66 12.22
CA ASP A 90 -19.44 19.10 11.39
C ASP A 90 -18.45 20.17 10.87
N ARG A 91 -18.79 21.46 10.96
CA ARG A 91 -17.88 22.57 10.57
C ARG A 91 -16.85 22.95 11.65
N ARG A 92 -16.99 22.42 12.86
CA ARG A 92 -16.03 22.69 13.96
C ARG A 92 -14.81 21.82 13.96
N ASP A 93 -14.77 20.72 13.20
CA ASP A 93 -13.66 19.78 13.23
C ASP A 93 -12.56 20.06 12.19
N GLU A 94 -12.79 20.87 11.16
CA GLU A 94 -11.72 21.21 10.20
C GLU A 94 -10.67 22.20 10.72
N ASN A 95 -10.93 22.88 11.84
CA ASN A 95 -9.99 23.81 12.48
C ASN A 95 -9.39 23.30 13.80
N LYS A 96 -9.62 22.06 14.16
CA LYS A 96 -9.00 21.41 15.33
C LYS A 96 -8.14 20.20 14.98
N THR A 97 -7.31 20.28 13.95
CA THR A 97 -6.06 19.52 13.91
C THR A 97 -5.02 20.18 14.83
N ARG A 98 -5.44 20.59 16.00
CA ARG A 98 -4.56 20.77 17.14
C ARG A 98 -4.42 19.40 17.80
N LYS A 99 -3.29 18.73 17.48
CA LYS A 99 -2.55 17.80 18.35
C LYS A 99 -3.44 17.12 19.41
N LYS A 100 -4.00 15.93 19.08
CA LYS A 100 -4.18 14.94 20.14
C LYS A 100 -2.83 14.86 20.84
N PRO A 101 -2.76 14.93 22.19
CA PRO A 101 -1.52 14.60 22.88
C PRO A 101 -1.15 13.21 22.40
N ALA A 102 0.02 13.06 21.78
CA ALA A 102 0.56 11.75 21.50
C ALA A 102 0.52 11.00 22.82
N ASP A 103 -0.12 9.83 22.80
CA ASP A 103 -0.12 8.93 23.94
C ASP A 103 1.36 8.69 24.25
N LYS A 104 1.84 9.15 25.39
CA LYS A 104 3.27 9.17 25.75
C LYS A 104 3.90 7.77 25.84
N ASN A 105 3.13 6.73 25.53
CA ASN A 105 3.52 5.32 25.60
C ASN A 105 3.67 4.63 24.23
N GLU A 106 3.42 5.30 23.12
CA GLU A 106 3.76 4.76 21.81
C GLU A 106 5.06 5.39 21.31
N THR A 107 6.18 4.89 21.79
CA THR A 107 7.48 5.13 21.14
C THR A 107 7.43 4.36 19.81
N PRO A 108 7.54 5.01 18.64
CA PRO A 108 7.65 4.28 17.38
C PRO A 108 8.87 3.36 17.45
N ALA A 109 8.70 2.06 17.25
CA ALA A 109 9.73 1.04 17.37
C ALA A 109 10.97 1.24 16.44
N CYS A 110 10.96 2.27 15.60
CA CYS A 110 12.02 2.59 14.63
C CYS A 110 12.66 3.96 14.82
N ARG A 111 12.56 4.57 16.00
CA ARG A 111 13.19 5.86 16.22
C ARG A 111 14.65 5.66 16.60
N VAL A 112 15.57 5.92 15.66
CA VAL A 112 17.01 6.01 15.96
C VAL A 112 17.24 7.33 16.68
N GLU A 113 17.75 7.27 17.93
CA GLU A 113 18.08 8.47 18.68
C GLU A 113 19.29 9.18 18.06
N PRO A 114 19.29 10.52 18.02
CA PRO A 114 20.43 11.27 17.53
C PRO A 114 21.64 11.09 18.44
N THR A 115 22.82 11.02 17.84
CA THR A 115 24.08 11.04 18.62
C THR A 115 24.20 12.35 19.38
N VAL A 116 24.36 12.27 20.69
CA VAL A 116 24.56 13.45 21.55
C VAL A 116 26.04 13.77 21.63
N VAL A 117 26.41 14.97 21.21
CA VAL A 117 27.78 15.48 21.31
C VAL A 117 27.79 16.66 22.30
N HIS A 118 28.56 16.55 23.38
CA HIS A 118 28.70 17.61 24.36
C HIS A 118 29.86 18.53 23.99
N HIS A 119 29.58 19.83 23.88
CA HIS A 119 30.57 20.87 23.67
C HIS A 119 30.80 21.62 25.00
N PRO A 120 31.93 21.41 25.69
CA PRO A 120 32.25 22.14 26.91
C PRO A 120 32.64 23.58 26.60
N LEU A 121 32.33 24.50 27.51
CA LEU A 121 32.86 25.86 27.47
C LEU A 121 34.38 25.82 27.62
N VAL A 122 35.10 26.43 26.69
CA VAL A 122 36.55 26.61 26.76
C VAL A 122 36.87 27.76 27.74
N ASP A 123 36.13 28.87 27.60
CA ASP A 123 36.23 30.07 28.42
C ASP A 123 34.90 30.34 29.15
N ASN A 124 34.89 31.25 30.09
CA ASN A 124 33.70 31.62 30.87
C ASN A 124 33.06 30.45 31.61
N LYS A 125 33.89 29.67 32.31
CA LYS A 125 33.44 28.52 33.11
C LYS A 125 32.77 28.93 34.41
N LYS A 126 32.04 28.03 35.03
CA LYS A 126 31.44 28.23 36.35
C LYS A 126 32.52 28.64 37.36
N GLY A 127 32.30 29.74 38.09
CA GLY A 127 33.18 30.30 39.10
C GLY A 127 34.16 31.35 38.60
N GLU A 128 34.32 31.53 37.26
CA GLU A 128 35.12 32.60 36.67
C GLU A 128 34.41 33.96 36.73
N ARG A 129 35.15 35.05 36.69
CA ARG A 129 34.58 36.40 36.56
C ARG A 129 33.97 36.59 35.18
N CYS A 130 32.83 37.27 35.10
CA CYS A 130 32.18 37.58 33.85
C CYS A 130 33.10 38.41 32.95
N SER A 131 33.42 37.92 31.76
CA SER A 131 34.27 38.60 30.78
C SER A 131 33.63 39.88 30.20
N CYS A 132 32.32 40.02 30.32
CA CYS A 132 31.58 41.20 29.81
C CYS A 132 31.60 42.37 30.82
N CYS A 133 31.19 42.14 32.08
CA CYS A 133 31.04 43.20 33.05
C CYS A 133 32.19 43.25 34.10
N LEU A 134 33.05 42.23 34.17
CA LEU A 134 34.18 42.06 35.05
C LEU A 134 33.85 42.10 36.57
N LYS A 135 32.54 42.14 36.91
CA LYS A 135 32.06 42.27 38.31
C LYS A 135 31.43 41.01 38.87
N GLY A 136 30.63 40.33 38.02
CA GLY A 136 29.88 39.14 38.44
C GLY A 136 30.69 37.84 38.35
N THR A 137 30.25 36.80 39.05
CA THR A 137 30.77 35.43 38.96
C THR A 137 29.80 34.56 38.14
N LEU A 138 30.34 33.75 37.25
CA LEU A 138 29.54 32.90 36.34
C LEU A 138 28.95 31.69 37.07
N THR A 139 27.66 31.44 36.85
CA THR A 139 26.92 30.28 37.40
C THR A 139 26.58 29.31 36.32
N LYS A 140 26.50 27.99 36.64
CA LYS A 140 26.08 26.95 35.71
C LYS A 140 24.61 27.13 35.35
N GLN A 141 24.30 27.13 34.05
CA GLN A 141 22.93 27.11 33.52
C GLN A 141 22.66 25.78 32.81
N ALA A 142 21.38 25.50 32.50
CA ALA A 142 21.00 24.37 31.65
C ALA A 142 21.63 24.53 30.27
N PRO A 143 22.13 23.44 29.67
CA PRO A 143 22.70 23.48 28.30
C PRO A 143 21.65 23.86 27.29
N THR A 144 22.06 24.58 26.25
CA THR A 144 21.24 24.81 25.06
C THR A 144 21.46 23.64 24.08
N GLU A 145 20.40 23.10 23.54
CA GLU A 145 20.45 21.97 22.61
C GLU A 145 20.15 22.45 21.19
N LEU A 146 20.94 22.00 20.24
CA LEU A 146 20.72 22.19 18.80
C LEU A 146 20.69 20.83 18.11
N LEU A 147 19.53 20.37 17.69
CA LEU A 147 19.41 19.20 16.82
C LEU A 147 19.69 19.63 15.38
N ARG A 148 20.77 19.14 14.78
CA ARG A 148 21.13 19.36 13.38
C ARG A 148 20.89 18.09 12.58
N ILE A 149 19.97 18.13 11.61
CA ILE A 149 19.75 17.05 10.63
C ILE A 149 20.57 17.37 9.39
N THR A 150 21.48 16.45 9.00
CA THR A 150 22.33 16.59 7.82
C THR A 150 21.98 15.55 6.77
N GLY A 151 22.01 15.92 5.49
CA GLY A 151 21.83 15.00 4.37
C GLY A 151 23.18 14.40 3.94
N HIS A 152 23.15 13.10 3.63
CA HIS A 152 24.31 12.37 3.08
C HIS A 152 23.89 11.65 1.80
N GLY A 153 24.84 11.37 0.92
CA GLY A 153 24.63 10.44 -0.20
C GLY A 153 24.29 9.05 0.35
N PRO A 154 23.44 8.27 -0.37
CA PRO A 154 22.97 6.99 0.15
C PRO A 154 24.07 5.97 0.39
N TYR A 155 25.21 6.06 -0.32
CA TYR A 155 26.36 5.17 -0.12
C TYR A 155 27.64 5.96 0.09
N SER A 156 28.42 5.58 1.10
CA SER A 156 29.79 6.00 1.33
C SER A 156 30.75 4.89 0.90
N ALA A 157 32.01 5.22 0.61
CA ALA A 157 33.03 4.22 0.31
C ALA A 157 34.31 4.57 1.07
N VAL A 158 34.89 3.55 1.71
CA VAL A 158 36.19 3.63 2.38
C VAL A 158 37.12 2.62 1.70
N ASN A 159 38.29 3.05 1.31
CA ASN A 159 39.32 2.17 0.76
C ASN A 159 40.24 1.71 1.88
N ASN A 160 40.13 0.47 2.33
CA ASN A 160 40.98 -0.11 3.36
C ASN A 160 42.26 -0.67 2.72
N VAL A 161 43.37 0.04 2.86
CA VAL A 161 44.67 -0.38 2.36
C VAL A 161 45.40 -1.20 3.41
N GLN A 162 45.57 -2.51 3.14
CA GLN A 162 46.23 -3.46 4.04
C GLN A 162 47.70 -3.60 3.63
N ALA A 163 48.63 -3.30 4.54
CA ALA A 163 50.07 -3.55 4.33
C ALA A 163 50.31 -5.05 4.12
N ARG A 164 51.20 -5.39 3.20
CA ARG A 164 51.60 -6.77 2.89
C ARG A 164 53.10 -6.96 2.96
N SER A 165 53.52 -8.09 3.47
CA SER A 165 54.89 -8.55 3.43
C SER A 165 54.96 -9.98 2.84
N ARG A 166 56.09 -10.34 2.28
CA ARG A 166 56.35 -11.68 1.76
C ARG A 166 57.61 -12.24 2.35
N CYS A 167 57.59 -13.48 2.78
CA CYS A 167 58.81 -14.19 3.17
C CYS A 167 59.65 -14.48 1.93
N ASN A 168 60.92 -14.12 1.95
CA ASN A 168 61.85 -14.39 0.87
C ASN A 168 62.35 -15.84 0.79
N ALA A 169 62.17 -16.61 1.87
CA ALA A 169 62.60 -18.00 1.94
C ALA A 169 61.48 -18.98 1.54
N CYS A 170 60.26 -18.86 2.10
CA CYS A 170 59.17 -19.77 1.82
C CYS A 170 58.10 -19.17 0.88
N GLY A 171 58.17 -17.89 0.54
CA GLY A 171 57.21 -17.23 -0.34
C GLY A 171 55.90 -16.85 0.27
N GLU A 172 55.65 -17.16 1.55
CA GLU A 172 54.38 -16.88 2.26
C GLU A 172 54.11 -15.39 2.34
N TYR A 173 52.83 -15.01 2.20
CA TYR A 173 52.32 -13.64 2.28
C TYR A 173 51.61 -13.37 3.60
N PHE A 174 51.96 -12.27 4.21
CA PHE A 174 51.29 -11.74 5.41
C PHE A 174 50.62 -10.41 5.06
N LYS A 175 49.40 -10.21 5.49
CA LYS A 175 48.65 -8.96 5.33
C LYS A 175 48.12 -8.47 6.67
N ALA A 176 48.04 -7.15 6.82
CA ALA A 176 47.42 -6.53 7.99
C ALA A 176 45.93 -6.93 8.09
N PRO A 177 45.40 -7.22 9.30
CA PRO A 177 43.97 -7.52 9.47
C PRO A 177 43.12 -6.29 9.15
N LEU A 178 41.86 -6.53 8.73
CA LEU A 178 40.87 -5.49 8.62
C LEU A 178 40.31 -5.17 10.02
N PRO A 179 39.85 -3.92 10.25
CA PRO A 179 39.10 -3.57 11.48
C PRO A 179 37.84 -4.41 11.66
N ALA A 180 37.50 -4.70 12.93
CA ALA A 180 36.35 -5.54 13.25
C ALA A 180 35.02 -5.00 12.69
N GLU A 181 34.86 -3.69 12.67
CA GLU A 181 33.69 -3.01 12.09
C GLU A 181 33.54 -3.25 10.58
N VAL A 182 34.65 -3.33 9.84
CA VAL A 182 34.64 -3.62 8.40
C VAL A 182 34.23 -5.07 8.16
N ILE A 183 34.76 -5.99 8.98
CA ILE A 183 34.38 -7.42 8.93
C ILE A 183 32.91 -7.62 9.33
N ALA A 184 32.41 -6.85 10.29
CA ALA A 184 31.03 -6.92 10.75
C ALA A 184 29.99 -6.47 9.69
N ASP A 185 30.37 -5.60 8.72
CA ASP A 185 29.50 -5.18 7.61
C ASP A 185 29.84 -5.88 6.28
N GLY A 186 30.55 -7.00 6.31
CA GLY A 186 30.86 -7.81 5.13
C GLY A 186 32.11 -8.64 5.32
N GLY A 187 32.28 -9.70 4.53
CA GLY A 187 33.48 -10.54 4.54
C GLY A 187 34.71 -9.80 3.99
N GLU A 188 35.91 -10.35 4.25
CA GLU A 188 37.21 -9.76 3.83
C GLU A 188 37.29 -9.38 2.35
N ASN A 189 36.60 -10.09 1.47
CA ASN A 189 36.63 -9.89 0.01
C ASN A 189 35.32 -9.25 -0.51
N GLN A 190 34.44 -8.78 0.37
CA GLN A 190 33.15 -8.25 -0.02
C GLN A 190 33.24 -6.75 -0.29
N LYS A 191 32.91 -6.34 -1.54
CA LYS A 191 32.92 -4.93 -1.94
C LYS A 191 31.75 -4.13 -1.39
N TYR A 192 30.57 -4.71 -1.34
CA TYR A 192 29.34 -4.06 -0.87
C TYR A 192 28.96 -4.61 0.50
N GLY A 193 28.99 -3.77 1.51
CA GLY A 193 28.58 -4.12 2.88
C GLY A 193 27.13 -4.58 2.97
N TYR A 194 26.78 -5.29 4.01
CA TYR A 194 25.41 -5.76 4.25
C TYR A 194 24.43 -4.58 4.36
N THR A 195 24.85 -3.48 4.95
CA THR A 195 24.08 -2.23 5.04
C THR A 195 23.83 -1.62 3.66
N ALA A 196 24.81 -1.58 2.78
CA ALA A 196 24.65 -1.08 1.41
C ALA A 196 23.68 -1.94 0.60
N ARG A 197 23.77 -3.28 0.71
CA ARG A 197 22.84 -4.23 0.06
C ARG A 197 21.41 -4.06 0.56
N ALA A 198 21.22 -3.97 1.87
CA ALA A 198 19.90 -3.73 2.47
C ALA A 198 19.28 -2.42 1.96
N LEU A 199 20.08 -1.35 1.84
CA LEU A 199 19.60 -0.07 1.31
C LEU A 199 19.25 -0.14 -0.17
N MET A 200 20.00 -0.88 -0.99
CA MET A 200 19.67 -1.13 -2.42
C MET A 200 18.32 -1.84 -2.54
N ALA A 201 18.08 -2.84 -1.71
CA ALA A 201 16.79 -3.57 -1.65
C ALA A 201 15.64 -2.65 -1.25
N LEU A 202 15.79 -1.83 -0.20
CA LEU A 202 14.78 -0.88 0.24
C LEU A 202 14.47 0.18 -0.82
N ASN A 203 15.49 0.72 -1.49
CA ASN A 203 15.31 1.68 -2.58
C ASN A 203 14.46 1.06 -3.72
N LYS A 204 14.67 -0.20 -4.05
CA LYS A 204 13.91 -0.88 -5.10
C LYS A 204 12.51 -1.27 -4.63
N TYR A 205 12.39 -2.02 -3.55
CA TYR A 205 11.18 -2.75 -3.20
C TYR A 205 10.26 -2.01 -2.22
N TYR A 206 10.79 -1.02 -1.48
CA TYR A 206 9.98 -0.12 -0.67
C TYR A 206 9.72 1.22 -1.35
N MET A 207 10.78 1.91 -1.82
CA MET A 207 10.63 3.21 -2.47
C MET A 207 10.17 3.11 -3.93
N GLY A 208 10.32 1.95 -4.56
CA GLY A 208 9.95 1.73 -5.96
C GLY A 208 10.94 2.34 -6.96
N ALA A 209 12.19 2.62 -6.57
CA ALA A 209 13.21 3.17 -7.45
C ALA A 209 13.74 2.10 -8.42
N PRO A 210 13.56 2.22 -9.75
CA PRO A 210 14.13 1.30 -10.71
C PRO A 210 15.65 1.22 -10.60
N PHE A 211 16.25 0.08 -10.94
CA PHE A 211 17.70 -0.10 -10.86
C PHE A 211 18.48 0.94 -11.67
N PHE A 212 18.01 1.30 -12.87
CA PHE A 212 18.64 2.33 -13.69
C PHE A 212 18.58 3.73 -13.06
N ARG A 213 17.51 4.06 -12.29
CA ARG A 213 17.46 5.33 -11.55
C ARG A 213 18.39 5.33 -10.36
N GLN A 214 18.56 4.20 -9.69
CA GLN A 214 19.58 4.06 -8.65
C GLN A 214 20.97 4.25 -9.24
N GLN A 215 21.29 3.64 -10.39
CA GLN A 215 22.53 3.87 -11.14
C GLN A 215 22.71 5.36 -11.48
N SER A 216 21.69 6.00 -12.07
CA SER A 216 21.76 7.41 -12.47
C SER A 216 22.03 8.32 -11.28
N LEU A 217 21.29 8.12 -10.16
CA LEU A 217 21.49 8.88 -8.93
C LEU A 217 22.92 8.70 -8.39
N GLN A 218 23.44 7.46 -8.35
CA GLN A 218 24.79 7.19 -7.85
C GLN A 218 25.87 7.80 -8.77
N THR A 219 25.61 7.85 -10.06
CA THR A 219 26.51 8.54 -11.01
C THR A 219 26.55 10.05 -10.74
N ILE A 220 25.40 10.69 -10.53
CA ILE A 220 25.31 12.13 -10.19
C ILE A 220 26.01 12.43 -8.86
N LEU A 221 25.90 11.52 -7.88
CA LEU A 221 26.55 11.64 -6.56
C LEU A 221 28.05 11.26 -6.57
N GLY A 222 28.64 11.01 -7.75
CA GLY A 222 30.06 10.71 -7.91
C GLY A 222 30.48 9.29 -7.47
N ARG A 223 29.53 8.38 -7.29
CA ARG A 223 29.79 6.96 -6.92
C ARG A 223 29.01 6.02 -7.82
N PRO A 224 29.44 5.83 -9.08
CA PRO A 224 28.71 5.04 -10.05
C PRO A 224 28.62 3.56 -9.63
N ILE A 225 27.40 3.03 -9.62
CA ILE A 225 27.09 1.61 -9.40
C ILE A 225 26.15 1.21 -10.54
N SER A 226 26.49 0.17 -11.30
CA SER A 226 25.66 -0.27 -12.42
C SER A 226 24.33 -0.87 -11.96
N ALA A 227 23.29 -0.75 -12.80
CA ALA A 227 21.97 -1.32 -12.54
C ALA A 227 22.02 -2.85 -12.35
N SER A 228 22.88 -3.55 -13.09
CA SER A 228 23.10 -5.00 -12.93
C SER A 228 23.72 -5.30 -11.56
N THR A 229 24.72 -4.55 -11.13
CA THR A 229 25.30 -4.72 -9.79
C THR A 229 24.26 -4.52 -8.71
N VAL A 230 23.38 -3.50 -8.81
CA VAL A 230 22.31 -3.30 -7.80
C VAL A 230 21.36 -4.50 -7.76
N PHE A 231 21.01 -5.07 -8.94
CA PHE A 231 20.20 -6.28 -9.02
C PHE A 231 20.90 -7.46 -8.32
N ASP A 232 22.17 -7.74 -8.66
CA ASP A 232 22.93 -8.84 -8.07
C ASP A 232 23.04 -8.71 -6.55
N GLN A 233 23.20 -7.49 -6.02
CA GLN A 233 23.21 -7.28 -4.58
C GLN A 233 21.83 -7.52 -3.94
N CYS A 234 20.73 -7.14 -4.60
CA CYS A 234 19.38 -7.45 -4.12
C CYS A 234 19.09 -8.96 -4.14
N GLU A 235 19.58 -9.70 -5.14
CA GLU A 235 19.48 -11.14 -5.21
C GLU A 235 20.18 -11.81 -4.01
N LEU A 236 21.39 -11.35 -3.67
CA LEU A 236 22.09 -11.85 -2.48
C LEU A 236 21.30 -11.60 -1.19
N VAL A 237 20.67 -10.42 -1.03
CA VAL A 237 19.80 -10.15 0.13
C VAL A 237 18.61 -11.08 0.16
N ALA A 238 17.96 -11.33 -0.99
CA ALA A 238 16.83 -12.24 -1.09
C ALA A 238 17.21 -13.68 -0.72
N ASN A 239 18.38 -14.15 -1.20
CA ASN A 239 18.89 -15.48 -0.89
C ASN A 239 19.17 -15.67 0.61
N ASP A 240 19.78 -14.66 1.26
CA ASP A 240 20.03 -14.70 2.71
C ASP A 240 18.73 -14.58 3.53
N ALA A 241 17.70 -13.97 2.99
CA ALA A 241 16.39 -13.79 3.63
C ALA A 241 15.40 -14.94 3.33
N GLN A 242 15.65 -15.76 2.30
CA GLN A 242 14.77 -16.83 1.85
C GLN A 242 14.36 -17.82 2.95
N PRO A 243 15.26 -18.28 3.86
CA PRO A 243 14.84 -19.21 4.93
C PRO A 243 13.82 -18.58 5.88
N ALA A 244 14.01 -17.32 6.28
CA ALA A 244 13.05 -16.58 7.11
C ALA A 244 11.72 -16.36 6.39
N PHE A 245 11.75 -16.03 5.09
CA PHE A 245 10.55 -15.92 4.26
C PHE A 245 9.76 -17.23 4.20
N ASN A 246 10.45 -18.36 3.97
CA ASN A 246 9.80 -19.68 3.92
C ASN A 246 9.13 -20.03 5.25
N GLU A 247 9.74 -19.66 6.38
CA GLU A 247 9.14 -19.89 7.70
C GLU A 247 7.94 -18.95 7.93
N LEU A 248 7.98 -17.69 7.46
CA LEU A 248 6.80 -16.82 7.45
C LEU A 248 5.63 -17.42 6.66
N VAL A 249 5.88 -18.01 5.49
CA VAL A 249 4.85 -18.69 4.67
C VAL A 249 4.27 -19.90 5.44
N LYS A 250 5.09 -20.67 6.13
CA LYS A 250 4.66 -21.83 6.93
C LYS A 250 3.80 -21.40 8.12
N ILE A 251 4.20 -20.37 8.85
CA ILE A 251 3.43 -19.81 9.96
C ILE A 251 2.13 -19.18 9.47
N ALA A 252 2.16 -18.46 8.35
CA ALA A 252 0.99 -17.85 7.74
C ALA A 252 -0.10 -18.87 7.39
N ALA A 253 0.26 -20.11 7.03
CA ALA A 253 -0.70 -21.17 6.73
C ALA A 253 -1.68 -21.43 7.89
N ASN A 254 -1.24 -21.23 9.13
CA ASN A 254 -2.04 -21.46 10.34
C ASN A 254 -2.79 -20.22 10.85
N ALA A 255 -2.80 -19.12 10.07
CA ALA A 255 -3.53 -17.92 10.42
C ALA A 255 -5.04 -18.17 10.56
N VAL A 256 -5.70 -17.35 11.38
CA VAL A 256 -7.15 -17.41 11.62
C VAL A 256 -7.94 -16.57 10.62
N HIS A 257 -7.30 -15.54 10.05
CA HIS A 257 -7.93 -14.64 9.08
C HIS A 257 -6.96 -14.28 7.95
N PHE A 258 -7.44 -14.37 6.73
CA PHE A 258 -6.72 -13.97 5.52
C PHE A 258 -7.43 -12.82 4.82
N ARG A 259 -6.68 -11.86 4.33
CA ARG A 259 -7.08 -10.87 3.35
C ARG A 259 -6.27 -11.08 2.10
N ILE A 260 -6.93 -11.21 0.97
CA ILE A 260 -6.24 -11.42 -0.32
C ILE A 260 -6.78 -10.46 -1.37
N ASP A 261 -5.91 -10.10 -2.29
CA ASP A 261 -6.28 -9.33 -3.48
C ASP A 261 -5.18 -9.51 -4.54
N ASP A 262 -5.48 -9.19 -5.81
CA ASP A 262 -4.51 -9.25 -6.89
C ASP A 262 -4.53 -7.99 -7.77
N THR A 263 -3.44 -7.78 -8.49
CA THR A 263 -3.31 -6.71 -9.47
C THR A 263 -2.58 -7.23 -10.70
N PRO A 264 -2.99 -6.86 -11.94
CA PRO A 264 -2.24 -7.25 -13.13
C PRO A 264 -0.78 -6.80 -13.04
N HIS A 265 0.13 -7.66 -13.44
CA HIS A 265 1.56 -7.38 -13.55
C HIS A 265 2.10 -7.87 -14.89
N ARG A 266 3.37 -7.66 -15.17
CA ARG A 266 4.02 -8.12 -16.39
C ARG A 266 5.41 -8.67 -16.10
N ILE A 267 5.68 -9.88 -16.65
CA ILE A 267 7.00 -10.51 -16.69
C ILE A 267 7.32 -10.73 -18.17
N LEU A 268 8.47 -10.23 -18.64
CA LEU A 268 8.77 -10.21 -20.09
C LEU A 268 9.07 -11.58 -20.68
N ASP A 269 9.77 -12.43 -19.93
CA ASP A 269 10.10 -13.79 -20.35
C ASP A 269 9.00 -14.82 -20.08
N GLN A 270 7.84 -14.36 -19.54
CA GLN A 270 6.71 -15.24 -19.31
C GLN A 270 6.09 -15.66 -20.62
N THR A 271 6.21 -16.94 -20.93
CA THR A 271 5.54 -17.57 -22.08
C THR A 271 4.16 -18.09 -21.71
N GLU A 272 3.31 -18.30 -22.73
CA GLU A 272 2.02 -18.97 -22.55
C GLU A 272 2.22 -20.32 -21.84
N LYS A 273 1.45 -20.56 -20.80
CA LYS A 273 1.39 -21.85 -20.11
C LYS A 273 0.00 -22.44 -20.21
N THR A 274 -0.06 -23.73 -20.47
CA THR A 274 -1.29 -24.50 -20.38
C THR A 274 -1.41 -25.06 -18.97
N ILE A 275 -2.38 -24.54 -18.22
CA ILE A 275 -2.67 -24.98 -16.85
C ILE A 275 -4.12 -25.42 -16.73
N PRO A 276 -4.44 -26.39 -15.86
CA PRO A 276 -5.82 -26.81 -15.64
C PRO A 276 -6.67 -25.63 -15.16
N ASN A 277 -7.84 -25.46 -15.76
CA ASN A 277 -8.85 -24.57 -15.20
C ASN A 277 -9.32 -25.12 -13.85
N ARG A 278 -9.30 -24.30 -12.81
CA ARG A 278 -9.59 -24.74 -11.43
C ARG A 278 -10.99 -25.34 -11.24
N ARG A 279 -11.99 -24.91 -12.07
CA ARG A 279 -13.37 -25.37 -11.97
C ARG A 279 -13.67 -26.55 -12.89
N THR A 280 -13.20 -26.48 -14.14
CA THR A 280 -13.54 -27.48 -15.16
C THR A 280 -12.49 -28.57 -15.28
N GLN A 281 -11.31 -28.38 -14.68
CA GLN A 281 -10.12 -29.22 -14.81
C GLN A 281 -9.61 -29.37 -16.26
N GLN A 282 -10.21 -28.67 -17.21
CA GLN A 282 -9.77 -28.69 -18.60
C GLN A 282 -8.52 -27.81 -18.80
N PRO A 283 -7.63 -28.19 -19.71
CA PRO A 283 -6.48 -27.39 -20.08
C PRO A 283 -6.90 -25.99 -20.55
N GLN A 284 -6.34 -24.96 -19.95
CA GLN A 284 -6.55 -23.57 -20.32
C GLN A 284 -5.21 -22.87 -20.57
N LYS A 285 -5.08 -22.21 -21.70
CA LYS A 285 -3.94 -21.36 -22.01
C LYS A 285 -4.02 -20.04 -21.24
N ARG A 286 -2.95 -19.69 -20.53
CA ARG A 286 -2.84 -18.41 -19.80
C ARG A 286 -1.55 -17.69 -20.17
N THR A 287 -1.67 -16.38 -20.39
CA THR A 287 -0.56 -15.46 -20.68
C THR A 287 -0.48 -14.32 -19.66
N GLY A 288 -1.60 -14.04 -18.97
CA GLY A 288 -1.67 -12.96 -17.98
C GLY A 288 -0.85 -13.26 -16.72
N THR A 289 -0.12 -12.26 -16.24
CA THR A 289 0.61 -12.33 -14.97
C THR A 289 -0.07 -11.43 -13.95
N TYR A 290 -0.16 -11.91 -12.71
CA TYR A 290 -0.75 -11.18 -11.58
C TYR A 290 0.25 -11.14 -10.42
N ALA A 291 0.26 -10.02 -9.72
CA ALA A 291 0.90 -9.92 -8.41
C ALA A 291 -0.21 -10.02 -7.36
N SER A 292 -0.25 -11.14 -6.69
CA SER A 292 -1.20 -11.45 -5.63
C SER A 292 -0.61 -11.08 -4.28
N GLY A 293 -1.39 -10.44 -3.43
CA GLY A 293 -1.03 -10.08 -2.07
C GLY A 293 -1.91 -10.78 -1.05
N MET A 294 -1.33 -11.07 0.10
CA MET A 294 -1.98 -11.72 1.22
C MET A 294 -1.57 -11.07 2.54
N ILE A 295 -2.53 -10.82 3.43
CA ILE A 295 -2.28 -10.58 4.84
C ILE A 295 -2.85 -11.76 5.61
N ALA A 296 -1.98 -12.49 6.29
CA ALA A 296 -2.34 -13.58 7.20
C ALA A 296 -2.28 -13.06 8.64
N THR A 297 -3.43 -12.97 9.30
CA THR A 297 -3.53 -12.54 10.71
C THR A 297 -3.55 -13.79 11.60
N LEU A 298 -2.56 -13.90 12.47
CA LEU A 298 -2.43 -14.99 13.44
C LEU A 298 -3.42 -14.81 14.60
N ASP A 299 -3.59 -15.85 15.42
CA ASP A 299 -4.45 -15.83 16.60
C ASP A 299 -4.06 -14.76 17.65
N ASN A 300 -2.76 -14.49 17.75
CA ASN A 300 -2.21 -13.42 18.61
C ASN A 300 -2.33 -12.01 18.01
N GLY A 301 -3.00 -11.85 16.87
CA GLY A 301 -3.25 -10.59 16.18
C GLY A 301 -2.08 -10.08 15.31
N ARG A 302 -0.97 -10.81 15.22
CA ARG A 302 0.14 -10.45 14.32
C ARG A 302 -0.23 -10.68 12.87
N ASP A 303 0.19 -9.77 12.01
CA ASP A 303 0.01 -9.89 10.56
C ASP A 303 1.32 -10.29 9.87
N ILE A 304 1.22 -11.25 8.97
CA ILE A 304 2.26 -11.62 8.01
C ILE A 304 1.77 -11.17 6.64
N VAL A 305 2.57 -10.37 5.93
CA VAL A 305 2.25 -9.89 4.59
C VAL A 305 3.09 -10.66 3.58
N LEU A 306 2.42 -11.31 2.63
CA LEU A 306 3.07 -12.11 1.59
C LEU A 306 2.64 -11.63 0.21
N PHE A 307 3.56 -11.68 -0.74
CA PHE A 307 3.30 -11.41 -2.16
C PHE A 307 3.78 -12.57 -3.02
N GLN A 308 3.09 -12.78 -4.15
CA GLN A 308 3.49 -13.72 -5.18
C GLN A 308 3.13 -13.17 -6.55
N THR A 309 4.11 -13.13 -7.46
CA THR A 309 3.94 -12.61 -8.83
C THR A 309 4.17 -13.72 -9.83
N ASN A 310 3.09 -14.21 -10.43
CA ASN A 310 3.14 -15.28 -11.43
C ASN A 310 1.89 -15.26 -12.32
N ILE A 311 1.67 -16.35 -13.08
CA ILE A 311 0.52 -16.55 -13.96
C ILE A 311 -0.78 -16.87 -13.22
N GLY A 312 -0.70 -17.19 -11.91
CA GLY A 312 -1.85 -17.53 -11.06
C GLY A 312 -2.50 -16.30 -10.44
N HIS A 313 -3.73 -16.48 -10.00
CA HIS A 313 -4.51 -15.49 -9.24
C HIS A 313 -4.34 -15.66 -7.72
N ALA A 314 -4.87 -14.71 -6.94
CA ALA A 314 -4.82 -14.75 -5.49
C ALA A 314 -5.41 -16.04 -4.87
N GLY A 315 -6.44 -16.64 -5.51
CA GLY A 315 -6.98 -17.92 -5.06
C GLY A 315 -6.05 -19.12 -5.25
N GLU A 316 -5.15 -19.08 -6.24
CA GLU A 316 -4.11 -20.12 -6.41
C GLU A 316 -2.98 -19.90 -5.42
N PHE A 317 -2.69 -18.66 -5.11
CA PHE A 317 -1.71 -18.31 -4.09
C PHE A 317 -2.16 -18.77 -2.69
N ILE A 318 -3.41 -18.50 -2.29
CA ILE A 318 -3.93 -18.93 -0.99
C ILE A 318 -4.02 -20.46 -0.92
N ASP A 319 -4.41 -21.16 -2.00
CA ASP A 319 -4.38 -22.63 -2.04
C ASP A 319 -2.98 -23.15 -1.74
N HIS A 320 -1.94 -22.60 -2.40
CA HIS A 320 -0.55 -23.00 -2.14
C HIS A 320 -0.12 -22.79 -0.68
N VAL A 321 -0.49 -21.66 -0.07
CA VAL A 321 -0.18 -21.42 1.34
C VAL A 321 -0.92 -22.40 2.25
N LEU A 322 -2.21 -22.59 2.02
CA LEU A 322 -3.06 -23.46 2.86
C LEU A 322 -2.75 -24.96 2.74
N THR A 323 -2.01 -25.41 1.72
CA THR A 323 -1.50 -26.81 1.69
C THR A 323 -0.59 -27.14 2.87
N LYS A 324 -0.02 -26.12 3.51
CA LYS A 324 0.86 -26.26 4.68
C LYS A 324 0.11 -26.10 6.01
N ARG A 325 -1.22 -25.90 5.97
CA ARG A 325 -2.04 -25.68 7.16
C ARG A 325 -2.22 -26.97 7.96
N ASP A 326 -2.16 -26.84 9.27
CA ASP A 326 -2.55 -27.91 10.19
C ASP A 326 -4.06 -28.19 10.03
N LEU A 327 -4.38 -29.44 9.67
CA LEU A 327 -5.74 -29.89 9.43
C LEU A 327 -6.61 -29.95 10.70
N ALA A 328 -6.01 -29.91 11.88
CA ALA A 328 -6.73 -29.85 13.16
C ALA A 328 -7.31 -28.45 13.44
N LEU A 329 -6.82 -27.41 12.74
CA LEU A 329 -7.31 -26.05 12.91
C LEU A 329 -8.66 -25.84 12.21
N PRO A 330 -9.56 -25.01 12.79
CA PRO A 330 -10.83 -24.68 12.16
C PRO A 330 -10.62 -23.93 10.82
N PRO A 331 -11.61 -23.96 9.91
CA PRO A 331 -11.53 -23.22 8.66
C PRO A 331 -11.22 -21.72 8.90
N PRO A 332 -10.23 -21.14 8.22
CA PRO A 332 -9.90 -19.74 8.40
C PRO A 332 -10.93 -18.83 7.70
N ILE A 333 -11.04 -17.59 8.17
CA ILE A 333 -11.82 -16.56 7.49
C ILE A 333 -11.01 -16.04 6.32
N LEU A 334 -11.61 -15.96 5.14
CA LEU A 334 -11.00 -15.39 3.93
C LEU A 334 -11.78 -14.18 3.46
N MET A 335 -11.17 -12.99 3.53
CA MET A 335 -11.67 -11.74 2.99
C MET A 335 -11.09 -11.49 1.60
N SER A 336 -11.97 -11.29 0.61
CA SER A 336 -11.58 -10.90 -0.76
C SER A 336 -12.64 -10.00 -1.40
N ASP A 337 -12.45 -9.63 -2.65
CA ASP A 337 -13.53 -9.18 -3.52
C ASP A 337 -14.41 -10.35 -3.97
N ALA A 338 -15.45 -10.07 -4.76
CA ALA A 338 -16.37 -11.11 -5.21
C ALA A 338 -15.88 -11.90 -6.43
N LEU A 339 -14.65 -11.69 -6.89
CA LEU A 339 -14.09 -12.44 -8.00
C LEU A 339 -13.90 -13.91 -7.61
N SER A 340 -14.44 -14.79 -8.43
CA SER A 340 -14.37 -16.24 -8.16
C SER A 340 -12.96 -16.82 -8.27
N SER A 341 -12.05 -16.14 -9.00
CA SER A 341 -10.63 -16.48 -9.08
C SER A 341 -9.88 -16.27 -7.76
N ASN A 342 -10.45 -15.48 -6.83
CA ASN A 342 -9.87 -15.19 -5.52
C ASN A 342 -10.28 -16.21 -4.45
N LEU A 343 -11.15 -17.17 -4.75
CA LEU A 343 -11.51 -18.21 -3.80
C LEU A 343 -10.58 -19.43 -3.93
N PRO A 344 -10.16 -20.05 -2.82
CA PRO A 344 -9.42 -21.31 -2.85
C PRO A 344 -10.31 -22.43 -3.38
N SER A 345 -9.70 -23.48 -3.93
CA SER A 345 -10.39 -24.65 -4.45
C SER A 345 -10.06 -25.92 -3.68
N GLN A 346 -8.98 -25.93 -2.91
CA GLN A 346 -8.45 -27.13 -2.23
C GLN A 346 -8.81 -27.17 -0.75
N VAL A 347 -9.07 -26.03 -0.11
CA VAL A 347 -9.28 -25.92 1.33
C VAL A 347 -10.58 -25.18 1.62
N VAL A 348 -11.34 -25.70 2.60
CA VAL A 348 -12.56 -25.04 3.07
C VAL A 348 -12.20 -23.76 3.85
N VAL A 349 -12.87 -22.65 3.50
CA VAL A 349 -12.70 -21.35 4.17
C VAL A 349 -14.06 -20.72 4.47
N ILE A 350 -14.12 -19.86 5.49
CA ILE A 350 -15.25 -19.00 5.75
C ILE A 350 -15.12 -17.76 4.87
N SER A 351 -15.78 -17.76 3.72
CA SER A 351 -15.69 -16.64 2.76
C SER A 351 -16.39 -15.40 3.31
N SER A 352 -15.69 -14.26 3.31
CA SER A 352 -16.16 -12.92 3.61
C SER A 352 -15.87 -12.00 2.44
N LEU A 353 -16.71 -11.02 2.16
CA LEU A 353 -16.54 -10.07 1.07
C LEU A 353 -16.34 -8.65 1.57
N CYS A 354 -15.54 -7.90 0.80
CA CYS A 354 -15.19 -6.52 1.10
C CYS A 354 -16.37 -5.56 0.89
N ASN A 355 -16.82 -4.89 1.95
CA ASN A 355 -17.88 -3.89 1.86
C ASN A 355 -17.42 -2.60 1.12
N SER A 356 -16.12 -2.28 1.07
CA SER A 356 -15.63 -1.17 0.25
C SER A 356 -15.91 -1.39 -1.24
N HIS A 357 -15.78 -2.62 -1.74
CA HIS A 357 -16.16 -2.96 -3.12
C HIS A 357 -17.66 -2.89 -3.35
N ALA A 358 -18.48 -3.37 -2.40
CA ALA A 358 -19.94 -3.24 -2.48
C ALA A 358 -20.38 -1.76 -2.49
N ARG A 359 -19.80 -0.94 -1.60
CA ARG A 359 -20.05 0.50 -1.55
C ARG A 359 -19.65 1.19 -2.86
N ARG A 360 -18.53 0.80 -3.46
CA ARG A 360 -18.03 1.39 -4.72
C ARG A 360 -19.00 1.22 -5.87
N GLN A 361 -19.74 0.09 -5.94
CA GLN A 361 -20.80 -0.10 -6.95
C GLN A 361 -21.84 1.04 -6.93
N TYR A 362 -22.20 1.54 -5.75
CA TYR A 362 -23.09 2.68 -5.60
C TYR A 362 -22.41 4.01 -5.93
N VAL A 363 -21.16 4.21 -5.49
CA VAL A 363 -20.39 5.43 -5.79
C VAL A 363 -20.24 5.63 -7.30
N ASP A 364 -20.01 4.56 -8.06
CA ASP A 364 -19.79 4.63 -9.51
C ASP A 364 -21.03 5.11 -10.29
N VAL A 365 -22.23 5.02 -9.70
CA VAL A 365 -23.49 5.41 -10.33
C VAL A 365 -24.14 6.68 -9.72
N ILE A 366 -23.43 7.36 -8.79
CA ILE A 366 -23.97 8.55 -8.09
C ILE A 366 -24.35 9.68 -9.06
N GLY A 367 -23.63 9.81 -10.17
CA GLY A 367 -23.93 10.83 -11.19
C GLY A 367 -25.30 10.72 -11.82
N SER A 368 -25.88 9.50 -11.86
CA SER A 368 -27.20 9.24 -12.47
C SER A 368 -28.32 9.01 -11.42
N PHE A 369 -27.97 8.69 -10.17
CA PHE A 369 -28.91 8.28 -9.13
C PHE A 369 -28.56 8.94 -7.77
N ARG A 370 -28.38 10.26 -7.78
CA ARG A 370 -27.81 10.99 -6.64
C ARG A 370 -28.57 10.80 -5.33
N GLU A 371 -29.89 10.92 -5.34
CA GLU A 371 -30.70 10.81 -4.13
C GLU A 371 -30.68 9.39 -3.54
N GLN A 372 -30.90 8.41 -4.40
CA GLN A 372 -30.92 6.98 -4.05
C GLN A 372 -29.57 6.53 -3.50
N VAL A 373 -28.49 6.91 -4.19
CA VAL A 373 -27.13 6.57 -3.78
C VAL A 373 -26.75 7.30 -2.48
N SER A 374 -27.13 8.57 -2.32
CA SER A 374 -26.89 9.33 -1.08
C SER A 374 -27.51 8.64 0.13
N PHE A 375 -28.72 8.09 0.00
CA PHE A 375 -29.36 7.32 1.05
C PHE A 375 -28.49 6.11 1.46
N VAL A 376 -28.06 5.30 0.50
CA VAL A 376 -27.23 4.11 0.76
C VAL A 376 -25.88 4.49 1.37
N LEU A 377 -25.22 5.55 0.86
CA LEU A 377 -23.92 5.99 1.36
C LEU A 377 -24.00 6.52 2.80
N LYS A 378 -25.12 7.13 3.22
CA LYS A 378 -25.34 7.51 4.62
C LYS A 378 -25.38 6.30 5.54
N LEU A 379 -26.08 5.23 5.13
CA LEU A 379 -26.12 3.98 5.87
C LEU A 379 -24.76 3.29 5.94
N TYR A 380 -24.01 3.29 4.85
CA TYR A 380 -22.63 2.81 4.88
C TYR A 380 -21.72 3.65 5.79
N LYS A 381 -21.88 4.98 5.83
CA LYS A 381 -21.15 5.85 6.79
C LYS A 381 -21.40 5.42 8.24
N GLU A 382 -22.65 5.12 8.59
CA GLU A 382 -23.03 4.61 9.92
C GLU A 382 -22.27 3.30 10.24
N ILE A 383 -22.23 2.35 9.29
CA ILE A 383 -21.54 1.07 9.47
C ILE A 383 -20.03 1.27 9.71
N TRP A 384 -19.35 2.15 8.92
CA TRP A 384 -17.94 2.45 9.15
C TRP A 384 -17.70 3.17 10.47
N SER A 385 -18.60 4.09 10.89
CA SER A 385 -18.51 4.74 12.20
C SER A 385 -18.62 3.74 13.35
N ASN A 386 -19.49 2.73 13.21
CA ASN A 386 -19.61 1.63 14.16
C ASN A 386 -18.30 0.81 14.22
N ASP A 387 -17.68 0.52 13.07
CA ASP A 387 -16.41 -0.20 13.01
C ASP A 387 -15.27 0.58 13.66
N ASP A 388 -15.15 1.88 13.36
CA ASP A 388 -14.16 2.80 13.95
C ASP A 388 -14.32 2.88 15.48
N LEU A 389 -15.56 2.90 15.97
CA LEU A 389 -15.83 2.88 17.41
C LEU A 389 -15.29 1.60 18.06
N THR A 390 -15.55 0.42 17.46
CA THR A 390 -15.06 -0.85 17.99
C THR A 390 -13.54 -0.93 18.03
N GLN A 391 -12.87 -0.31 17.05
CA GLN A 391 -11.41 -0.24 17.00
C GLN A 391 -10.85 0.75 18.04
N THR A 392 -11.46 1.93 18.15
CA THR A 392 -11.06 2.97 19.13
C THR A 392 -11.20 2.46 20.57
N GLN A 393 -12.26 1.71 20.85
CA GLN A 393 -12.49 1.09 22.16
C GLN A 393 -11.69 -0.20 22.36
N ARG A 394 -10.92 -0.66 21.37
CA ARG A 394 -10.11 -1.89 21.41
C ARG A 394 -10.95 -3.12 21.85
N LEU A 395 -12.17 -3.23 21.33
CA LEU A 395 -13.05 -4.35 21.67
C LEU A 395 -12.45 -5.69 21.22
N SER A 396 -12.62 -6.72 22.05
CA SER A 396 -12.24 -8.09 21.69
C SER A 396 -13.03 -8.59 20.47
N PRO A 397 -12.57 -9.63 19.74
CA PRO A 397 -13.31 -10.18 18.59
C PRO A 397 -14.76 -10.52 18.92
N ALA A 398 -15.03 -11.12 20.07
CA ALA A 398 -16.37 -11.46 20.52
C ALA A 398 -17.23 -10.23 20.83
N GLN A 399 -16.67 -9.23 21.52
CA GLN A 399 -17.35 -7.95 21.80
C GLN A 399 -17.65 -7.18 20.52
N ARG A 400 -16.70 -7.16 19.58
CA ARG A 400 -16.89 -6.54 18.27
C ARG A 400 -18.01 -7.22 17.48
N LEU A 401 -18.06 -8.55 17.49
CA LEU A 401 -19.15 -9.30 16.86
C LEU A 401 -20.52 -8.93 17.47
N ALA A 402 -20.62 -8.90 18.81
CA ALA A 402 -21.84 -8.53 19.50
C ALA A 402 -22.30 -7.12 19.11
N TYR A 403 -21.39 -6.15 19.11
CA TYR A 403 -21.64 -4.77 18.72
C TYR A 403 -22.13 -4.65 17.28
N HIS A 404 -21.45 -5.29 16.31
CA HIS A 404 -21.89 -5.26 14.91
C HIS A 404 -23.20 -5.99 14.67
N ARG A 405 -23.49 -7.04 15.41
CA ARG A 405 -24.79 -7.74 15.36
C ARG A 405 -25.92 -6.83 15.78
N GLU A 406 -25.72 -6.04 16.83
CA GLU A 406 -26.73 -5.12 17.36
C GLU A 406 -26.88 -3.85 16.51
N HIS A 407 -25.78 -3.23 16.08
CA HIS A 407 -25.81 -1.89 15.48
C HIS A 407 -25.63 -1.87 13.97
N SER A 408 -24.79 -2.75 13.39
CA SER A 408 -24.48 -2.72 11.96
C SER A 408 -25.34 -3.66 11.12
N LEU A 409 -25.72 -4.82 11.64
CA LEU A 409 -26.56 -5.77 10.91
C LEU A 409 -27.93 -5.20 10.54
N PRO A 410 -28.65 -4.50 11.44
CA PRO A 410 -29.92 -3.86 11.08
C PRO A 410 -29.75 -2.82 9.97
N THR A 411 -28.65 -2.07 9.98
CA THR A 411 -28.33 -1.07 8.94
C THR A 411 -28.05 -1.75 7.59
N MET A 412 -27.33 -2.87 7.57
CA MET A 412 -27.14 -3.69 6.34
C MET A 412 -28.49 -4.24 5.82
N GLN A 413 -29.36 -4.72 6.71
CA GLN A 413 -30.70 -5.19 6.36
C GLN A 413 -31.57 -4.07 5.78
N ARG A 414 -31.48 -2.85 6.32
CA ARG A 414 -32.16 -1.67 5.76
C ARG A 414 -31.71 -1.35 4.34
N ILE A 415 -30.39 -1.43 4.05
CA ILE A 415 -29.86 -1.22 2.67
C ILE A 415 -30.47 -2.27 1.74
N ARG A 416 -30.48 -3.54 2.16
CA ARG A 416 -31.01 -4.65 1.37
C ARG A 416 -32.51 -4.48 1.10
N ALA A 417 -33.32 -4.30 2.14
CA ALA A 417 -34.78 -4.14 2.03
C ALA A 417 -35.14 -2.94 1.14
N TRP A 418 -34.45 -1.80 1.32
CA TRP A 418 -34.62 -0.63 0.47
C TRP A 418 -34.34 -0.98 -1.00
N GLY A 419 -33.23 -1.68 -1.28
CA GLY A 419 -32.87 -2.06 -2.64
C GLY A 419 -33.89 -3.02 -3.28
N GLU A 420 -34.38 -4.02 -2.56
CA GLU A 420 -35.40 -4.95 -2.99
C GLU A 420 -36.70 -4.18 -3.33
N THR A 421 -37.16 -3.28 -2.47
CA THR A 421 -38.30 -2.39 -2.75
C THR A 421 -38.14 -1.55 -4.02
N GLN A 422 -36.92 -0.97 -4.25
CA GLN A 422 -36.66 -0.19 -5.47
C GLN A 422 -36.84 -1.02 -6.76
N LEU A 423 -36.46 -2.29 -6.74
CA LEU A 423 -36.60 -3.19 -7.88
C LEU A 423 -38.02 -3.74 -8.02
N GLU A 424 -38.68 -4.15 -6.96
CA GLU A 424 -40.03 -4.69 -6.94
C GLU A 424 -41.08 -3.66 -7.39
N GLU A 425 -40.97 -2.44 -6.89
CA GLU A 425 -41.86 -1.33 -7.29
C GLU A 425 -41.47 -0.69 -8.62
N LYS A 426 -40.46 -1.24 -9.32
CA LYS A 426 -39.94 -0.73 -10.62
C LYS A 426 -39.50 0.73 -10.59
N ARG A 427 -39.10 1.25 -9.42
CA ARG A 427 -38.53 2.60 -9.27
C ARG A 427 -37.11 2.69 -9.85
N VAL A 428 -36.43 1.55 -9.93
CA VAL A 428 -35.10 1.40 -10.50
C VAL A 428 -35.14 0.24 -11.50
N GLU A 429 -34.66 0.48 -12.72
CA GLU A 429 -34.57 -0.56 -13.73
C GLU A 429 -33.46 -1.56 -13.34
N ALA A 430 -33.77 -2.86 -13.39
CA ALA A 430 -32.91 -3.93 -12.90
C ALA A 430 -31.55 -4.02 -13.62
N ASN A 431 -31.46 -3.63 -14.90
CA ASN A 431 -30.23 -3.64 -15.69
C ASN A 431 -29.45 -2.32 -15.61
N SER A 432 -30.03 -1.26 -14.98
CA SER A 432 -29.31 -0.02 -14.74
C SER A 432 -28.10 -0.25 -13.80
N GLY A 433 -27.17 0.70 -13.77
CA GLY A 433 -26.02 0.62 -12.87
C GLY A 433 -26.42 0.51 -11.40
N LEU A 434 -27.49 1.23 -10.97
CA LEU A 434 -28.01 1.12 -9.63
C LEU A 434 -28.68 -0.23 -9.38
N GLY A 435 -29.46 -0.75 -10.33
CA GLY A 435 -30.07 -2.07 -10.24
C GLY A 435 -29.02 -3.19 -10.14
N GLN A 436 -27.91 -3.06 -10.83
CA GLN A 436 -26.77 -3.99 -10.70
C GLN A 436 -26.10 -3.90 -9.32
N ALA A 437 -25.92 -2.70 -8.76
CA ALA A 437 -25.38 -2.52 -7.40
C ALA A 437 -26.29 -3.15 -6.33
N ILE A 438 -27.62 -2.97 -6.45
CA ILE A 438 -28.61 -3.56 -5.56
C ILE A 438 -28.53 -5.10 -5.64
N ARG A 439 -28.56 -5.66 -6.86
CA ARG A 439 -28.47 -7.12 -7.05
C ARG A 439 -27.14 -7.70 -6.56
N TYR A 440 -26.03 -6.97 -6.71
CA TYR A 440 -24.75 -7.39 -6.16
C TYR A 440 -24.83 -7.52 -4.63
N LEU A 441 -25.37 -6.52 -3.93
CA LEU A 441 -25.52 -6.55 -2.48
C LEU A 441 -26.44 -7.70 -2.05
N SER A 442 -27.63 -7.84 -2.65
CA SER A 442 -28.58 -8.91 -2.29
C SER A 442 -28.00 -10.31 -2.55
N LYS A 443 -27.36 -10.53 -3.69
CA LYS A 443 -26.70 -11.80 -4.04
C LYS A 443 -25.59 -12.19 -3.06
N HIS A 444 -24.86 -11.23 -2.56
CA HIS A 444 -23.68 -11.45 -1.74
C HIS A 444 -23.91 -11.12 -0.25
N PHE A 445 -25.14 -10.88 0.16
CA PHE A 445 -25.50 -10.36 1.47
C PHE A 445 -24.87 -11.13 2.62
N ASP A 446 -25.00 -12.47 2.63
CA ASP A 446 -24.48 -13.31 3.71
C ASP A 446 -22.97 -13.19 3.86
N ARG A 447 -22.24 -13.08 2.73
CA ARG A 447 -20.78 -12.92 2.76
C ARG A 447 -20.35 -11.49 3.10
N LEU A 448 -21.13 -10.48 2.73
CA LEU A 448 -20.90 -9.09 3.08
C LEU A 448 -21.20 -8.81 4.57
N THR A 449 -22.09 -9.59 5.20
CA THR A 449 -22.46 -9.47 6.61
C THR A 449 -21.70 -10.42 7.54
N ARG A 450 -20.63 -11.09 7.06
CA ARG A 450 -19.81 -11.98 7.90
C ARG A 450 -19.23 -11.26 9.12
N PHE A 451 -18.88 -9.99 9.02
CA PHE A 451 -18.40 -9.19 10.15
C PHE A 451 -19.43 -9.00 11.26
N CYS A 452 -20.74 -9.24 10.98
CA CYS A 452 -21.83 -9.25 11.94
C CYS A 452 -22.21 -10.66 12.43
N THR A 453 -21.67 -11.73 11.81
CA THR A 453 -22.16 -13.11 12.08
C THR A 453 -21.03 -14.06 12.46
N VAL A 454 -19.77 -13.74 12.16
CA VAL A 454 -18.60 -14.58 12.42
C VAL A 454 -17.57 -13.79 13.23
N GLU A 455 -17.16 -14.37 14.37
CA GLU A 455 -16.14 -13.78 15.23
C GLU A 455 -14.82 -13.61 14.48
N GLY A 456 -14.18 -12.44 14.62
CA GLY A 456 -12.91 -12.13 13.96
C GLY A 456 -13.05 -11.64 12.51
N ALA A 457 -14.19 -11.81 11.85
CA ALA A 457 -14.42 -11.29 10.49
C ALA A 457 -14.33 -9.76 10.47
N LYS A 458 -13.75 -9.23 9.38
CA LYS A 458 -13.51 -7.79 9.19
C LYS A 458 -14.56 -7.20 8.24
N LEU A 459 -14.75 -5.87 8.30
CA LEU A 459 -15.71 -5.15 7.47
C LEU A 459 -15.23 -5.04 6.01
N ASP A 460 -13.92 -4.79 5.80
CA ASP A 460 -13.36 -4.52 4.48
C ASP A 460 -11.94 -5.07 4.27
N ASN A 461 -11.45 -4.94 3.04
CA ASN A 461 -10.14 -5.36 2.58
C ASN A 461 -9.14 -4.20 2.41
N ASN A 462 -9.46 -2.99 2.89
CA ASN A 462 -8.68 -1.77 2.66
C ASN A 462 -7.21 -1.93 3.12
N LYS A 463 -6.97 -2.71 4.17
CA LYS A 463 -5.61 -2.99 4.66
C LYS A 463 -4.77 -3.74 3.61
N MET A 464 -5.34 -4.70 2.89
CA MET A 464 -4.65 -5.41 1.81
C MET A 464 -4.44 -4.51 0.58
N GLU A 465 -5.46 -3.74 0.21
CA GLU A 465 -5.34 -2.76 -0.88
C GLU A 465 -4.20 -1.75 -0.61
N ALA A 466 -4.02 -1.33 0.65
CA ALA A 466 -2.92 -0.46 1.06
C ALA A 466 -1.55 -1.15 0.88
N GLN A 467 -1.42 -2.45 1.15
CA GLN A 467 -0.19 -3.20 0.93
C GLN A 467 0.09 -3.39 -0.58
N LEU A 468 -0.92 -3.67 -1.39
CA LEU A 468 -0.77 -3.77 -2.85
C LEU A 468 -0.26 -2.47 -3.50
N LYS A 469 -0.44 -1.31 -2.85
CA LYS A 469 0.14 -0.04 -3.33
C LYS A 469 1.67 -0.08 -3.44
N LEU A 470 2.35 -0.93 -2.68
CA LEU A 470 3.81 -1.14 -2.83
C LEU A 470 4.11 -1.70 -4.23
N ILE A 471 3.41 -2.74 -4.63
CA ILE A 471 3.55 -3.39 -5.95
C ILE A 471 3.10 -2.44 -7.07
N VAL A 472 1.94 -1.79 -6.92
CA VAL A 472 1.39 -0.86 -7.92
C VAL A 472 2.32 0.33 -8.15
N ARG A 473 2.93 0.88 -7.09
CA ARG A 473 3.94 1.94 -7.19
C ARG A 473 5.17 1.47 -7.94
N GLY A 474 5.68 0.27 -7.61
CA GLY A 474 6.75 -0.38 -8.32
C GLY A 474 6.43 -0.50 -9.82
N ARG A 475 5.29 -1.12 -10.17
CA ARG A 475 4.82 -1.28 -11.55
C ARG A 475 4.71 0.06 -12.30
N LYS A 476 4.23 1.12 -11.68
CA LYS A 476 4.18 2.46 -12.29
C LYS A 476 5.55 3.05 -12.59
N ASN A 477 6.57 2.66 -11.83
CA ASN A 477 7.94 3.19 -11.96
C ASN A 477 8.80 2.40 -12.93
N PHE A 478 8.67 1.07 -12.99
CA PHE A 478 9.51 0.19 -13.82
C PHE A 478 8.73 -0.74 -14.76
N SER A 479 7.40 -0.67 -14.78
CA SER A 479 6.47 -1.30 -15.74
C SER A 479 6.40 -2.83 -15.71
N PHE A 480 7.52 -3.56 -15.54
CA PHE A 480 7.61 -5.02 -15.62
C PHE A 480 8.79 -5.57 -14.82
N TYR A 481 8.76 -6.87 -14.56
CA TYR A 481 9.96 -7.67 -14.28
C TYR A 481 10.48 -8.29 -15.57
N LYS A 482 11.82 -8.39 -15.72
CA LYS A 482 12.40 -8.98 -16.92
C LYS A 482 12.22 -10.50 -16.92
N THR A 483 12.43 -11.13 -15.76
CA THR A 483 12.41 -12.59 -15.58
C THR A 483 11.54 -12.99 -14.40
N GLN A 484 11.11 -14.26 -14.34
CA GLN A 484 10.43 -14.82 -13.16
C GLN A 484 11.31 -14.73 -11.91
N ILE A 485 12.62 -15.01 -12.04
CA ILE A 485 13.58 -14.87 -10.91
C ILE A 485 13.53 -13.46 -10.32
N GLY A 486 13.50 -12.44 -11.19
CA GLY A 486 13.39 -11.04 -10.74
C GLY A 486 12.08 -10.73 -10.02
N ALA A 487 10.99 -11.41 -10.38
CA ALA A 487 9.72 -11.33 -9.68
C ALA A 487 9.77 -12.06 -8.32
N ASP A 488 10.37 -13.24 -8.27
CA ASP A 488 10.50 -14.03 -7.03
C ASP A 488 11.35 -13.29 -5.98
N ILE A 489 12.46 -12.66 -6.39
CA ILE A 489 13.28 -11.79 -5.54
C ILE A 489 12.44 -10.63 -4.99
N ALA A 490 11.62 -10.02 -5.85
CA ALA A 490 10.74 -8.92 -5.44
C ALA A 490 9.68 -9.39 -4.43
N ASP A 491 9.08 -10.55 -4.63
CA ASP A 491 8.07 -11.12 -3.75
C ASP A 491 8.64 -11.39 -2.35
N ILE A 492 9.84 -11.99 -2.26
CA ILE A 492 10.52 -12.24 -0.99
C ILE A 492 10.80 -10.93 -0.26
N LEU A 493 11.49 -9.99 -0.92
CA LEU A 493 11.94 -8.76 -0.27
C LEU A 493 10.77 -7.84 0.08
N THR A 494 9.76 -7.71 -0.80
CA THR A 494 8.58 -6.89 -0.51
C THR A 494 7.75 -7.49 0.64
N SER A 495 7.60 -8.82 0.69
CA SER A 495 6.90 -9.50 1.78
C SER A 495 7.58 -9.26 3.13
N ILE A 496 8.89 -9.43 3.17
CA ILE A 496 9.68 -9.18 4.40
C ILE A 496 9.56 -7.72 4.83
N ILE A 497 9.76 -6.77 3.92
CA ILE A 497 9.67 -5.34 4.22
C ILE A 497 8.28 -4.97 4.73
N ALA A 498 7.22 -5.47 4.10
CA ALA A 498 5.85 -5.20 4.52
C ALA A 498 5.51 -5.84 5.88
N THR A 499 6.01 -7.06 6.13
CA THR A 499 5.84 -7.75 7.42
C THR A 499 6.59 -7.01 8.53
N CYS A 500 7.82 -6.56 8.29
CA CYS A 500 8.57 -5.72 9.24
C CYS A 500 7.81 -4.45 9.59
N ALA A 501 7.28 -3.73 8.58
CA ALA A 501 6.50 -2.52 8.80
C ALA A 501 5.25 -2.78 9.66
N GLY A 502 4.53 -3.89 9.41
CA GLY A 502 3.40 -4.33 10.22
C GLY A 502 3.76 -4.72 11.66
N ALA A 503 4.96 -5.25 11.85
CA ALA A 503 5.52 -5.63 13.15
C ALA A 503 6.24 -4.47 13.87
N GLN A 504 6.27 -3.26 13.31
CA GLN A 504 7.02 -2.10 13.80
C GLN A 504 8.53 -2.37 13.95
N VAL A 505 9.09 -3.18 13.05
CA VAL A 505 10.51 -3.53 12.98
C VAL A 505 11.18 -2.74 11.87
N ASN A 506 12.39 -2.23 12.11
CA ASN A 506 13.19 -1.55 11.09
C ASN A 506 13.64 -2.55 10.02
N PRO A 507 13.12 -2.48 8.78
CA PRO A 507 13.47 -3.44 7.75
C PRO A 507 14.94 -3.32 7.29
N PHE A 508 15.58 -2.16 7.44
CA PHE A 508 16.99 -1.98 7.13
C PHE A 508 17.88 -2.79 8.09
N GLU A 509 17.62 -2.67 9.38
CA GLU A 509 18.36 -3.42 10.41
C GLU A 509 18.09 -4.92 10.30
N TYR A 510 16.83 -5.28 10.05
CA TYR A 510 16.44 -6.68 9.90
C TYR A 510 17.14 -7.36 8.71
N LEU A 511 17.06 -6.75 7.50
CA LEU A 511 17.74 -7.27 6.32
C LEU A 511 19.27 -7.31 6.50
N THR A 512 19.86 -6.36 7.22
CA THR A 512 21.28 -6.37 7.57
C THR A 512 21.61 -7.52 8.51
N ALA A 513 20.78 -7.77 9.54
CA ALA A 513 20.96 -8.85 10.51
C ALA A 513 20.85 -10.23 9.85
N LEU A 514 19.90 -10.44 8.93
CA LEU A 514 19.77 -11.70 8.19
C LEU A 514 21.02 -12.01 7.38
N GLN A 515 21.58 -11.04 6.67
CA GLN A 515 22.82 -11.21 5.90
C GLN A 515 24.02 -11.52 6.79
N ARG A 516 24.17 -10.78 7.90
CA ARG A 516 25.25 -10.97 8.87
C ARG A 516 25.24 -12.36 9.50
N ASN A 517 24.06 -12.90 9.73
CA ASN A 517 23.84 -14.16 10.44
C ASN A 517 23.30 -15.28 9.53
N ARG A 518 23.55 -15.21 8.22
CA ARG A 518 22.95 -16.10 7.19
C ARG A 518 23.00 -17.58 7.54
N ASP A 519 24.11 -18.06 8.10
CA ASP A 519 24.28 -19.48 8.44
C ASP A 519 23.39 -19.89 9.63
N ARG A 520 23.23 -19.01 10.63
CA ARG A 520 22.31 -19.18 11.76
C ARG A 520 20.86 -19.10 11.33
N VAL A 521 20.53 -18.14 10.43
CA VAL A 521 19.19 -17.97 9.84
C VAL A 521 18.79 -19.24 9.06
N LYS A 522 19.74 -19.82 8.31
CA LYS A 522 19.51 -21.05 7.56
C LYS A 522 19.32 -22.26 8.48
N ALA A 523 20.07 -22.34 9.57
CA ALA A 523 19.98 -23.45 10.53
C ALA A 523 18.67 -23.42 11.33
N ASP A 524 18.21 -22.24 11.74
CA ASP A 524 17.00 -22.08 12.57
C ASP A 524 16.24 -20.81 12.19
N PRO A 525 15.49 -20.80 11.07
CA PRO A 525 14.80 -19.62 10.57
C PRO A 525 13.68 -19.11 11.50
N GLY A 526 13.11 -19.99 12.35
CA GLY A 526 12.05 -19.63 13.29
C GLY A 526 12.50 -18.60 14.33
N ASN A 527 13.76 -18.61 14.71
CA ASN A 527 14.36 -17.64 15.65
C ASN A 527 14.78 -16.33 14.98
N TRP A 528 14.66 -16.22 13.66
CA TRP A 528 15.05 -15.05 12.88
C TRP A 528 13.88 -14.34 12.20
N LEU A 529 12.68 -14.42 12.77
CA LEU A 529 11.51 -13.71 12.28
C LEU A 529 11.55 -12.21 12.69
N PRO A 530 10.85 -11.31 12.02
CA PRO A 530 10.91 -9.87 12.32
C PRO A 530 10.69 -9.52 13.79
N TRP A 531 9.87 -10.26 14.51
CA TRP A 531 9.50 -9.97 15.90
C TRP A 531 10.37 -10.65 16.97
N ASN A 532 11.35 -11.47 16.61
CA ASN A 532 12.21 -12.18 17.58
C ASN A 532 13.71 -12.16 17.24
N TYR A 533 14.12 -11.69 16.07
CA TYR A 533 15.52 -11.72 15.62
C TYR A 533 16.49 -10.98 16.55
N GLN A 534 16.04 -9.92 17.23
CA GLN A 534 16.88 -9.13 18.15
C GLN A 534 17.26 -9.89 19.43
N LEU A 535 16.51 -10.94 19.78
CA LEU A 535 16.83 -11.80 20.91
C LEU A 535 18.00 -12.75 20.62
N ASN A 536 18.35 -12.94 19.35
CA ASN A 536 19.29 -13.92 18.84
C ASN A 536 20.46 -13.31 18.03
N GLY A 537 20.42 -11.96 17.82
CA GLY A 537 21.38 -11.18 17.04
C GLY A 537 22.55 -10.61 17.83
#